data_e5ce439d3e14b975088cfd512f5287b3
#
_entry.id   e5ce439d3e14b975088cfd512f5287b3
#
_cell.length_a   1.000
_cell.length_b   1.000
_cell.length_c   1.000
_cell.angle_alpha   90.00
_cell.angle_beta   90.00
_cell.angle_gamma   90.00
#
_symmetry.space_group_name_H-M   'P 1'
#
loop_
_entity.id
_entity.type
_entity.pdbx_description
1 polymer ?
#
loop_
_entity_poly.entity_id
_entity_poly.type
_entity_poly.pdbx_seq_one_letter_code
_entity_poly.pdbx_strand_id
1 'polypeptide(L)'
;MKFSFFALKTMLIELSESQTRQQLDASSVFTALLEARAEAAVVRGSMIWREIDGRRYLIRTSTAGAQKSLGPESSETQTIAAKFFDRKERAAERLRQLTEQVVVMQRMNRALRVGRVPNVVVETLNALEKAGVAEHFLVVGTHALYAYESAAGVRIPDGAMATRDVDLFFDTRKGVKLFSSLGRLDSSMIALLQKVDKTFRVRHSSKYTAVNAAGFEVDIIRRVARDGDPHPLRMSDDEDDLWAAQVSSGDNILGARPFEE
;
A
#
# COMPACT_ATOMS: atom_id res chain seq x y z
N MET A 1 32.76 -14.88 -2.25
CA MET A 1 32.74 -15.21 -0.82
C MET A 1 31.64 -16.23 -0.59
N LYS A 2 31.95 -17.52 -0.38
CA LYS A 2 30.94 -18.57 -0.17
C LYS A 2 30.55 -18.53 1.32
N PHE A 3 29.46 -17.89 1.69
CA PHE A 3 28.88 -18.07 3.01
C PHE A 3 28.36 -19.50 3.11
N SER A 4 28.87 -20.25 4.07
CA SER A 4 28.38 -21.61 4.34
C SER A 4 26.95 -21.53 4.84
N PHE A 5 26.04 -22.26 4.20
CA PHE A 5 24.62 -22.41 4.59
C PHE A 5 24.47 -22.79 6.08
N PHE A 6 25.47 -23.45 6.65
CA PHE A 6 25.52 -23.83 8.06
C PHE A 6 25.75 -22.61 9.00
N ALA A 7 26.51 -21.60 8.57
CA ALA A 7 26.74 -20.39 9.36
C ALA A 7 25.49 -19.49 9.41
N LEU A 8 24.67 -19.48 8.34
CA LEU A 8 23.40 -18.74 8.34
C LEU A 8 22.40 -19.33 9.35
N LYS A 9 22.30 -20.65 9.43
CA LYS A 9 21.38 -21.35 10.34
C LYS A 9 21.68 -21.09 11.82
N THR A 10 22.94 -20.78 12.17
CA THR A 10 23.36 -20.45 13.53
C THR A 10 23.09 -18.99 13.92
N MET A 11 22.72 -18.12 12.97
CA MET A 11 22.45 -16.70 13.19
C MET A 11 20.96 -16.35 13.23
N LEU A 12 20.07 -17.28 12.80
CA LEU A 12 18.63 -17.03 12.81
C LEU A 12 18.01 -17.49 14.13
N ILE A 13 17.10 -16.70 14.65
CA ILE A 13 16.37 -16.97 15.90
C ILE A 13 14.98 -17.46 15.52
N GLU A 14 14.63 -18.69 15.87
CA GLU A 14 13.30 -19.25 15.62
C GLU A 14 12.25 -18.51 16.49
N LEU A 15 11.07 -18.27 15.92
CA LEU A 15 9.94 -17.76 16.67
C LEU A 15 9.40 -18.85 17.60
N SER A 16 8.95 -18.47 18.79
CA SER A 16 8.22 -19.37 19.68
C SER A 16 6.86 -19.71 19.08
N GLU A 17 6.26 -20.81 19.53
CA GLU A 17 4.92 -21.24 19.08
C GLU A 17 3.87 -20.13 19.24
N SER A 18 3.91 -19.41 20.37
CA SER A 18 2.99 -18.28 20.62
C SER A 18 3.20 -17.11 19.66
N GLN A 19 4.45 -16.83 19.29
CA GLN A 19 4.78 -15.81 18.30
C GLN A 19 4.33 -16.20 16.90
N THR A 20 4.58 -17.44 16.50
CA THR A 20 4.14 -17.96 15.20
C THR A 20 2.61 -17.95 15.07
N ARG A 21 1.91 -18.39 16.11
CA ARG A 21 0.44 -18.33 16.14
C ARG A 21 -0.07 -16.90 16.01
N GLN A 22 0.49 -15.97 16.79
CA GLN A 22 0.10 -14.57 16.73
C GLN A 22 0.37 -13.95 15.35
N GLN A 23 1.46 -14.31 14.70
CA GLN A 23 1.78 -13.87 13.35
C GLN A 23 0.72 -14.34 12.33
N LEU A 24 0.36 -15.62 12.37
CA LEU A 24 -0.68 -16.19 11.49
C LEU A 24 -2.05 -15.51 11.72
N ASP A 25 -2.43 -15.29 12.99
CA ASP A 25 -3.68 -14.62 13.33
C ASP A 25 -3.69 -13.16 12.82
N ALA A 26 -2.59 -12.44 13.05
CA ALA A 26 -2.46 -11.05 12.59
C ALA A 26 -2.47 -10.93 11.07
N SER A 27 -1.79 -11.83 10.35
CA SER A 27 -1.78 -11.90 8.89
C SER A 27 -3.17 -12.17 8.35
N SER A 28 -3.89 -13.15 8.90
CA SER A 28 -5.25 -13.49 8.50
C SER A 28 -6.23 -12.32 8.67
N VAL A 29 -6.15 -11.60 9.80
CA VAL A 29 -6.99 -10.42 10.06
C VAL A 29 -6.64 -9.29 9.08
N PHE A 30 -5.35 -9.10 8.78
CA PHE A 30 -4.91 -8.05 7.85
C PHE A 30 -5.37 -8.34 6.42
N THR A 31 -5.23 -9.58 5.94
CA THR A 31 -5.74 -10.01 4.63
C THR A 31 -7.25 -9.78 4.53
N ALA A 32 -8.02 -10.17 5.54
CA ALA A 32 -9.45 -9.92 5.59
C ALA A 32 -9.78 -8.40 5.55
N LEU A 33 -8.96 -7.55 6.19
CA LEU A 33 -9.11 -6.09 6.13
C LEU A 33 -8.88 -5.55 4.70
N LEU A 34 -7.88 -6.06 3.97
CA LEU A 34 -7.64 -5.66 2.58
C LEU A 34 -8.83 -6.03 1.69
N GLU A 35 -9.38 -7.23 1.84
CA GLU A 35 -10.59 -7.65 1.13
C GLU A 35 -11.79 -6.75 1.46
N ALA A 36 -12.02 -6.45 2.75
CA ALA A 36 -13.10 -5.57 3.17
C ALA A 36 -12.95 -4.15 2.63
N ARG A 37 -11.72 -3.64 2.49
CA ARG A 37 -11.43 -2.34 1.84
C ARG A 37 -11.80 -2.39 0.36
N ALA A 38 -11.46 -3.47 -0.34
CA ALA A 38 -11.82 -3.66 -1.75
C ALA A 38 -13.33 -3.74 -1.94
N GLU A 39 -14.04 -4.50 -1.10
CA GLU A 39 -15.51 -4.60 -1.12
C GLU A 39 -16.17 -3.24 -0.85
N ALA A 40 -15.70 -2.49 0.15
CA ALA A 40 -16.20 -1.17 0.46
C ALA A 40 -15.95 -0.17 -0.69
N ALA A 41 -14.84 -0.33 -1.42
CA ALA A 41 -14.53 0.50 -2.58
C ALA A 41 -15.56 0.34 -3.72
N VAL A 42 -16.09 -0.86 -3.94
CA VAL A 42 -17.10 -1.14 -4.97
C VAL A 42 -18.42 -0.39 -4.71
N VAL A 43 -18.78 -0.21 -3.44
CA VAL A 43 -20.05 0.45 -3.03
C VAL A 43 -19.87 1.92 -2.63
N ARG A 44 -18.71 2.53 -2.94
CA ARG A 44 -18.47 3.97 -2.72
C ARG A 44 -19.46 4.83 -3.48
N GLY A 45 -19.64 6.06 -3.01
CA GLY A 45 -20.60 7.02 -3.56
C GLY A 45 -21.99 6.86 -2.94
N SER A 46 -23.02 7.34 -3.62
CA SER A 46 -24.39 7.31 -3.13
C SER A 46 -25.38 6.85 -4.18
N MET A 47 -26.57 6.50 -3.72
CA MET A 47 -27.72 6.20 -4.54
C MET A 47 -28.91 6.93 -3.94
N ILE A 48 -29.60 7.74 -4.72
CA ILE A 48 -30.71 8.59 -4.25
C ILE A 48 -31.88 8.52 -5.21
N TRP A 49 -33.07 8.72 -4.66
CA TRP A 49 -34.24 8.98 -5.46
C TRP A 49 -34.36 10.46 -5.73
N ARG A 50 -34.52 10.86 -6.99
CA ARG A 50 -34.73 12.26 -7.40
C ARG A 50 -36.03 12.36 -8.22
N GLU A 51 -36.82 13.35 -7.90
CA GLU A 51 -38.00 13.67 -8.68
C GLU A 51 -37.63 14.59 -9.86
N ILE A 52 -38.08 14.22 -11.06
CA ILE A 52 -37.88 14.96 -12.30
C ILE A 52 -39.23 14.87 -13.06
N ASP A 53 -39.82 16.02 -13.35
CA ASP A 53 -41.12 16.14 -14.07
C ASP A 53 -42.23 15.26 -13.45
N GLY A 54 -42.35 15.27 -12.13
CA GLY A 54 -43.36 14.52 -11.38
C GLY A 54 -43.14 13.00 -11.33
N ARG A 55 -41.96 12.50 -11.76
CA ARG A 55 -41.57 11.10 -11.68
C ARG A 55 -40.29 10.93 -10.88
N ARG A 56 -40.22 9.87 -10.07
CA ARG A 56 -39.02 9.55 -9.29
C ARG A 56 -38.06 8.68 -10.07
N TYR A 57 -36.77 9.05 -10.09
CA TYR A 57 -35.71 8.30 -10.76
C TYR A 57 -34.64 7.92 -9.76
N LEU A 58 -34.10 6.73 -9.88
CA LEU A 58 -32.97 6.25 -9.11
C LEU A 58 -31.68 6.79 -9.73
N ILE A 59 -30.92 7.60 -8.98
CA ILE A 59 -29.67 8.22 -9.42
C ILE A 59 -28.50 7.64 -8.63
N ARG A 60 -27.53 7.07 -9.33
CA ARG A 60 -26.25 6.64 -8.77
C ARG A 60 -25.24 7.77 -8.91
N THR A 61 -24.63 8.18 -7.79
CA THR A 61 -23.57 9.21 -7.78
C THR A 61 -22.24 8.56 -7.41
N SER A 62 -21.20 8.76 -8.21
CA SER A 62 -19.84 8.32 -7.92
C SER A 62 -19.19 9.22 -6.85
N THR A 63 -18.04 8.81 -6.33
CA THR A 63 -17.23 9.63 -5.40
C THR A 63 -16.71 10.91 -6.04
N ALA A 64 -16.54 10.93 -7.36
CA ALA A 64 -16.15 12.11 -8.15
C ALA A 64 -17.34 12.99 -8.55
N GLY A 65 -18.56 12.72 -8.04
CA GLY A 65 -19.74 13.52 -8.33
C GLY A 65 -20.46 13.18 -9.64
N ALA A 66 -19.91 12.30 -10.48
CA ALA A 66 -20.58 11.87 -11.71
C ALA A 66 -21.89 11.13 -11.39
N GLN A 67 -22.98 11.54 -12.06
CA GLN A 67 -24.31 11.01 -11.84
C GLN A 67 -24.76 10.15 -13.04
N LYS A 68 -25.42 9.03 -12.73
CA LYS A 68 -26.03 8.14 -13.72
C LYS A 68 -27.43 7.79 -13.26
N SER A 69 -28.44 8.03 -14.13
CA SER A 69 -29.80 7.52 -13.91
C SER A 69 -29.83 6.01 -14.16
N LEU A 70 -30.47 5.28 -13.24
CA LEU A 70 -30.71 3.84 -13.34
C LEU A 70 -32.12 3.52 -13.76
N GLY A 71 -32.98 4.55 -13.99
CA GLY A 71 -34.34 4.42 -14.47
C GLY A 71 -35.37 5.03 -13.52
N PRO A 72 -36.64 5.11 -13.98
CA PRO A 72 -37.77 5.56 -13.16
C PRO A 72 -38.07 4.56 -12.04
N GLU A 73 -38.81 4.99 -11.04
CA GLU A 73 -39.23 4.14 -9.93
C GLU A 73 -40.06 2.95 -10.44
N SER A 74 -39.61 1.77 -10.13
CA SER A 74 -40.19 0.48 -10.47
C SER A 74 -39.78 -0.57 -9.42
N SER A 75 -40.41 -1.73 -9.42
CA SER A 75 -40.01 -2.85 -8.57
C SER A 75 -38.54 -3.26 -8.79
N GLU A 76 -38.04 -3.15 -10.02
CA GLU A 76 -36.66 -3.45 -10.35
C GLU A 76 -35.69 -2.42 -9.75
N THR A 77 -35.92 -1.10 -9.93
CA THR A 77 -35.08 -0.04 -9.41
C THR A 77 -35.13 0.03 -7.88
N GLN A 78 -36.28 -0.29 -7.27
CA GLN A 78 -36.38 -0.44 -5.81
C GLN A 78 -35.53 -1.60 -5.30
N THR A 79 -35.52 -2.74 -6.01
CA THR A 79 -34.68 -3.90 -5.67
C THR A 79 -33.19 -3.55 -5.82
N ILE A 80 -32.80 -2.82 -6.86
CA ILE A 80 -31.43 -2.35 -7.08
C ILE A 80 -30.99 -1.43 -5.91
N ALA A 81 -31.83 -0.47 -5.53
CA ALA A 81 -31.56 0.42 -4.43
C ALA A 81 -31.38 -0.33 -3.10
N ALA A 82 -32.34 -1.24 -2.77
CA ALA A 82 -32.28 -2.03 -1.56
C ALA A 82 -31.01 -2.89 -1.48
N LYS A 83 -30.65 -3.59 -2.55
CA LYS A 83 -29.40 -4.38 -2.62
C LYS A 83 -28.16 -3.51 -2.48
N PHE A 84 -28.16 -2.30 -3.03
CA PHE A 84 -27.03 -1.39 -2.90
C PHE A 84 -26.84 -0.93 -1.46
N PHE A 85 -27.92 -0.49 -0.77
CA PHE A 85 -27.83 -0.04 0.61
C PHE A 85 -27.44 -1.17 1.56
N ASP A 86 -28.03 -2.35 1.42
CA ASP A 86 -27.69 -3.54 2.20
C ASP A 86 -26.21 -3.94 2.03
N ARG A 87 -25.70 -3.97 0.79
CA ARG A 87 -24.27 -4.23 0.54
C ARG A 87 -23.36 -3.15 1.13
N LYS A 88 -23.77 -1.89 1.02
CA LYS A 88 -23.00 -0.77 1.55
C LYS A 88 -22.91 -0.82 3.07
N GLU A 89 -24.02 -1.11 3.74
CA GLU A 89 -24.08 -1.24 5.20
C GLU A 89 -23.22 -2.41 5.68
N ARG A 90 -23.37 -3.60 5.06
CA ARG A 90 -22.56 -4.77 5.40
C ARG A 90 -21.07 -4.55 5.17
N ALA A 91 -20.70 -3.92 4.06
CA ALA A 91 -19.30 -3.62 3.77
C ALA A 91 -18.72 -2.61 4.78
N ALA A 92 -19.47 -1.59 5.16
CA ALA A 92 -19.06 -0.61 6.18
C ALA A 92 -18.87 -1.27 7.56
N GLU A 93 -19.82 -2.11 7.99
CA GLU A 93 -19.72 -2.81 9.26
C GLU A 93 -18.55 -3.80 9.29
N ARG A 94 -18.37 -4.62 8.24
CA ARG A 94 -17.22 -5.53 8.11
C ARG A 94 -15.89 -4.78 8.19
N LEU A 95 -15.78 -3.65 7.46
CA LEU A 95 -14.58 -2.81 7.47
C LEU A 95 -14.31 -2.23 8.87
N ARG A 96 -15.34 -1.78 9.59
CA ARG A 96 -15.22 -1.25 10.94
C ARG A 96 -14.68 -2.33 11.90
N GLN A 97 -15.32 -3.51 11.92
CA GLN A 97 -14.94 -4.62 12.79
C GLN A 97 -13.50 -5.09 12.55
N LEU A 98 -13.09 -5.26 11.28
CA LEU A 98 -11.73 -5.67 10.95
C LEU A 98 -10.70 -4.58 11.27
N THR A 99 -11.05 -3.30 11.14
CA THR A 99 -10.17 -2.20 11.57
C THR A 99 -9.93 -2.25 13.07
N GLU A 100 -10.95 -2.50 13.87
CA GLU A 100 -10.84 -2.68 15.33
C GLU A 100 -10.00 -3.91 15.69
N GLN A 101 -10.20 -5.03 14.98
CA GLN A 101 -9.42 -6.25 15.20
C GLN A 101 -7.94 -6.05 14.87
N VAL A 102 -7.59 -5.34 13.79
CA VAL A 102 -6.19 -5.01 13.49
C VAL A 102 -5.54 -4.24 14.63
N VAL A 103 -6.23 -3.29 15.27
CA VAL A 103 -5.70 -2.57 16.43
C VAL A 103 -5.40 -3.53 17.59
N VAL A 104 -6.26 -4.52 17.82
CA VAL A 104 -6.02 -5.57 18.84
C VAL A 104 -4.79 -6.39 18.46
N MET A 105 -4.70 -6.87 17.20
CA MET A 105 -3.53 -7.63 16.72
C MET A 105 -2.24 -6.84 16.86
N GLN A 106 -2.23 -5.55 16.57
CA GLN A 106 -1.06 -4.69 16.74
C GLN A 106 -0.59 -4.61 18.20
N ARG A 107 -1.52 -4.55 19.15
CA ARG A 107 -1.19 -4.58 20.60
C ARG A 107 -0.59 -5.92 21.01
N MET A 108 -1.17 -7.02 20.55
CA MET A 108 -0.68 -8.37 20.80
C MET A 108 0.71 -8.59 20.16
N ASN A 109 0.90 -8.13 18.92
CA ASN A 109 2.19 -8.17 18.24
C ASN A 109 3.28 -7.47 19.06
N ARG A 110 2.99 -6.29 19.62
CA ARG A 110 3.93 -5.57 20.51
C ARG A 110 4.23 -6.37 21.78
N ALA A 111 3.20 -6.91 22.43
CA ALA A 111 3.35 -7.68 23.67
C ALA A 111 4.19 -8.95 23.44
N LEU A 112 3.97 -9.66 22.37
CA LEU A 112 4.68 -10.88 21.99
C LEU A 112 5.97 -10.60 21.19
N ARG A 113 6.25 -9.32 20.89
CA ARG A 113 7.40 -8.91 20.06
C ARG A 113 7.38 -9.58 18.67
N VAL A 114 6.18 -9.70 18.09
CA VAL A 114 5.96 -10.15 16.72
C VAL A 114 5.90 -8.93 15.81
N GLY A 115 6.61 -8.99 14.70
CA GLY A 115 6.75 -7.85 13.79
C GLY A 115 7.56 -6.71 14.41
N ARG A 116 8.49 -6.19 13.65
CA ARG A 116 9.39 -5.12 14.11
C ARG A 116 9.73 -4.12 13.01
N VAL A 117 8.92 -4.15 11.94
CA VAL A 117 9.03 -3.15 10.88
C VAL A 117 8.85 -1.75 11.49
N PRO A 118 9.72 -0.78 11.22
CA PRO A 118 9.56 0.57 11.72
C PRO A 118 8.19 1.16 11.33
N ASN A 119 7.53 1.85 12.27
CA ASN A 119 6.19 2.42 12.02
C ASN A 119 6.16 3.30 10.78
N VAL A 120 7.21 4.10 10.54
CA VAL A 120 7.28 4.99 9.37
C VAL A 120 7.21 4.21 8.06
N VAL A 121 7.80 3.01 7.99
CA VAL A 121 7.72 2.13 6.80
C VAL A 121 6.30 1.63 6.63
N VAL A 122 5.69 1.09 7.71
CA VAL A 122 4.30 0.60 7.69
C VAL A 122 3.33 1.70 7.28
N GLU A 123 3.48 2.91 7.83
CA GLU A 123 2.63 4.06 7.51
C GLU A 123 2.82 4.52 6.06
N THR A 124 4.06 4.49 5.55
CA THR A 124 4.37 4.77 4.13
C THR A 124 3.66 3.78 3.21
N LEU A 125 3.79 2.48 3.45
CA LEU A 125 3.12 1.46 2.65
C LEU A 125 1.59 1.59 2.72
N ASN A 126 1.05 1.84 3.90
CA ASN A 126 -0.39 2.11 4.07
C ASN A 126 -0.86 3.37 3.34
N ALA A 127 -0.03 4.41 3.24
CA ALA A 127 -0.36 5.63 2.49
C ALA A 127 -0.42 5.34 0.98
N LEU A 128 0.54 4.56 0.46
CA LEU A 128 0.54 4.11 -0.93
C LEU A 128 -0.67 3.23 -1.25
N GLU A 129 -1.01 2.30 -0.35
CA GLU A 129 -2.18 1.43 -0.50
C GLU A 129 -3.49 2.22 -0.52
N LYS A 130 -3.69 3.15 0.42
CA LYS A 130 -4.87 4.03 0.47
C LYS A 130 -5.00 4.92 -0.77
N ALA A 131 -3.87 5.30 -1.36
CA ALA A 131 -3.82 6.06 -2.62
C ALA A 131 -4.07 5.17 -3.85
N GLY A 132 -4.08 3.83 -3.70
CA GLY A 132 -4.24 2.89 -4.80
C GLY A 132 -3.03 2.85 -5.74
N VAL A 133 -1.84 3.14 -5.22
CA VAL A 133 -0.58 3.14 -5.99
C VAL A 133 0.43 2.12 -5.48
N ALA A 134 0.13 1.39 -4.41
CA ALA A 134 1.05 0.40 -3.82
C ALA A 134 1.48 -0.69 -4.83
N GLU A 135 0.57 -1.12 -5.73
CA GLU A 135 0.85 -2.14 -6.75
C GLU A 135 1.98 -1.77 -7.73
N HIS A 136 2.43 -0.51 -7.73
CA HIS A 136 3.50 -0.02 -8.60
C HIS A 136 4.88 -0.14 -7.96
N PHE A 137 4.94 -0.45 -6.67
CA PHE A 137 6.17 -0.46 -5.90
C PHE A 137 6.41 -1.83 -5.25
N LEU A 138 7.69 -2.20 -5.18
CA LEU A 138 8.17 -3.32 -4.39
C LEU A 138 9.13 -2.78 -3.32
N VAL A 139 8.95 -3.22 -2.08
CA VAL A 139 9.96 -2.97 -1.06
C VAL A 139 11.16 -3.86 -1.34
N VAL A 140 12.34 -3.28 -1.43
CA VAL A 140 13.59 -4.01 -1.63
C VAL A 140 14.61 -3.64 -0.55
N GLY A 141 15.84 -4.14 -0.67
CA GLY A 141 16.87 -3.85 0.31
C GLY A 141 16.62 -4.46 1.68
N THR A 142 17.11 -3.79 2.72
CA THR A 142 17.08 -4.32 4.09
C THR A 142 15.66 -4.48 4.63
N HIS A 143 14.74 -3.58 4.28
CA HIS A 143 13.37 -3.66 4.77
C HIS A 143 12.57 -4.83 4.17
N ALA A 144 12.95 -5.35 2.99
CA ALA A 144 12.36 -6.58 2.44
C ALA A 144 12.67 -7.82 3.32
N LEU A 145 13.73 -7.78 4.11
CA LEU A 145 14.09 -8.89 5.00
C LEU A 145 13.03 -9.15 6.06
N TYR A 146 12.22 -8.16 6.44
CA TYR A 146 11.11 -8.37 7.38
C TYR A 146 10.03 -9.31 6.82
N ALA A 147 9.76 -9.24 5.51
CA ALA A 147 8.85 -10.17 4.86
C ALA A 147 9.43 -11.60 4.84
N TYR A 148 10.74 -11.73 4.60
CA TYR A 148 11.40 -13.04 4.67
C TYR A 148 11.44 -13.60 6.08
N GLU A 149 11.63 -12.76 7.13
CA GLU A 149 11.50 -13.19 8.52
C GLU A 149 10.13 -13.79 8.79
N SER A 150 9.10 -13.07 8.35
CA SER A 150 7.71 -13.47 8.52
C SER A 150 7.45 -14.83 7.86
N ALA A 151 7.81 -14.97 6.59
CA ALA A 151 7.62 -16.20 5.82
C ALA A 151 8.37 -17.41 6.38
N ALA A 152 9.58 -17.18 6.89
CA ALA A 152 10.42 -18.24 7.42
C ALA A 152 10.16 -18.58 8.90
N GLY A 153 9.33 -17.79 9.59
CA GLY A 153 9.08 -17.96 11.03
C GLY A 153 10.33 -17.75 11.89
N VAL A 154 11.22 -16.85 11.46
CA VAL A 154 12.52 -16.61 12.11
C VAL A 154 12.75 -15.11 12.32
N ARG A 155 13.76 -14.79 13.11
CA ARG A 155 14.30 -13.44 13.28
C ARG A 155 15.74 -13.38 12.80
N ILE A 156 16.06 -12.34 12.05
CA ILE A 156 17.42 -11.95 11.71
C ILE A 156 17.95 -11.07 12.84
N PRO A 157 19.19 -11.22 13.30
CA PRO A 157 19.77 -10.37 14.36
C PRO A 157 19.68 -8.88 14.02
N ASP A 158 19.39 -8.04 15.03
CA ASP A 158 19.14 -6.61 14.87
C ASP A 158 20.27 -5.85 14.17
N GLY A 159 21.52 -6.25 14.38
CA GLY A 159 22.69 -5.63 13.74
C GLY A 159 22.70 -5.71 12.21
N ALA A 160 22.00 -6.69 11.61
CA ALA A 160 21.87 -6.83 10.17
C ALA A 160 20.70 -6.02 9.58
N MET A 161 19.83 -5.48 10.45
CA MET A 161 18.59 -4.78 10.09
C MET A 161 18.63 -3.28 10.42
N ALA A 162 19.76 -2.78 10.93
CA ALA A 162 19.92 -1.39 11.36
C ALA A 162 20.10 -0.46 10.16
N THR A 163 18.99 -0.12 9.50
CA THR A 163 18.96 0.88 8.42
C THR A 163 17.93 1.97 8.71
N ARG A 164 18.12 3.15 8.14
CA ARG A 164 17.22 4.32 8.25
C ARG A 164 16.63 4.74 6.91
N ASP A 165 16.69 3.86 5.92
CA ASP A 165 16.24 4.08 4.56
C ASP A 165 15.37 2.92 4.09
N VAL A 166 14.28 3.21 3.39
CA VAL A 166 13.48 2.21 2.69
C VAL A 166 13.60 2.43 1.19
N ASP A 167 13.97 1.37 0.48
CA ASP A 167 14.03 1.35 -0.97
C ASP A 167 12.70 0.89 -1.55
N LEU A 168 12.04 1.76 -2.32
CA LEU A 168 10.84 1.46 -3.08
C LEU A 168 11.19 1.30 -4.56
N PHE A 169 11.23 0.06 -5.01
CA PHE A 169 11.50 -0.24 -6.41
C PHE A 169 10.24 -0.02 -7.24
N PHE A 170 10.30 0.94 -8.16
CA PHE A 170 9.23 1.27 -9.07
C PHE A 170 9.21 0.35 -10.30
N ASP A 171 8.10 -0.37 -10.50
CA ASP A 171 7.87 -1.19 -11.68
C ASP A 171 7.49 -0.30 -12.89
N THR A 172 8.47 0.04 -13.70
CA THR A 172 8.29 0.92 -14.87
C THR A 172 7.30 0.37 -15.90
N ARG A 173 7.01 -0.93 -15.91
CA ARG A 173 5.99 -1.55 -16.79
C ARG A 173 4.58 -1.04 -16.49
N LYS A 174 4.37 -0.56 -15.26
CA LYS A 174 3.10 -0.03 -14.77
C LYS A 174 3.04 1.51 -14.74
N GLY A 175 4.02 2.20 -15.33
CA GLY A 175 4.21 3.66 -15.22
C GLY A 175 2.99 4.48 -15.61
N VAL A 176 2.35 4.17 -16.74
CA VAL A 176 1.15 4.90 -17.22
C VAL A 176 0.01 4.86 -16.21
N LYS A 177 -0.17 3.72 -15.51
CA LYS A 177 -1.20 3.59 -14.48
C LYS A 177 -0.88 4.41 -13.23
N LEU A 178 0.39 4.46 -12.81
CA LEU A 178 0.83 5.27 -11.68
C LEU A 178 0.52 6.74 -11.91
N PHE A 179 0.99 7.30 -13.04
CA PHE A 179 0.77 8.71 -13.37
C PHE A 179 -0.72 9.05 -13.47
N SER A 180 -1.53 8.19 -14.09
CA SER A 180 -2.98 8.36 -14.12
C SER A 180 -3.61 8.31 -12.73
N SER A 181 -3.07 7.52 -11.81
CA SER A 181 -3.60 7.41 -10.45
C SER A 181 -3.25 8.64 -9.61
N LEU A 182 -2.00 9.10 -9.65
CA LEU A 182 -1.56 10.32 -8.96
C LEU A 182 -2.26 11.55 -9.53
N GLY A 183 -2.40 11.67 -10.84
CA GLY A 183 -3.13 12.77 -11.48
C GLY A 183 -4.61 12.82 -11.09
N ARG A 184 -5.26 11.66 -10.94
CA ARG A 184 -6.66 11.61 -10.44
C ARG A 184 -6.81 12.03 -8.99
N LEU A 185 -5.75 11.87 -8.18
CA LEU A 185 -5.72 12.26 -6.78
C LEU A 185 -5.30 13.73 -6.59
N ASP A 186 -4.91 14.41 -7.66
CA ASP A 186 -4.26 15.72 -7.62
C ASP A 186 -3.14 15.74 -6.56
N SER A 187 -2.25 14.74 -6.63
CA SER A 187 -1.25 14.48 -5.61
C SER A 187 0.07 14.04 -6.23
N SER A 188 1.16 14.33 -5.53
CA SER A 188 2.51 13.91 -5.87
C SER A 188 3.01 12.83 -4.90
N MET A 189 4.10 12.15 -5.23
CA MET A 189 4.68 11.14 -4.34
C MET A 189 5.13 11.75 -3.02
N ILE A 190 5.75 12.94 -3.07
CA ILE A 190 6.16 13.64 -1.84
C ILE A 190 4.94 14.03 -0.99
N ALA A 191 3.83 14.42 -1.61
CA ALA A 191 2.60 14.74 -0.88
C ALA A 191 2.00 13.50 -0.18
N LEU A 192 2.14 12.30 -0.74
CA LEU A 192 1.75 11.06 -0.07
C LEU A 192 2.63 10.79 1.16
N LEU A 193 3.95 10.98 1.06
CA LEU A 193 4.87 10.83 2.19
C LEU A 193 4.59 11.86 3.28
N GLN A 194 4.22 13.09 2.91
CA GLN A 194 3.86 14.14 3.86
C GLN A 194 2.55 13.87 4.62
N LYS A 195 1.69 12.96 4.14
CA LYS A 195 0.54 12.48 4.91
C LYS A 195 0.96 11.54 6.05
N VAL A 196 2.13 10.90 5.92
CA VAL A 196 2.73 10.06 6.96
C VAL A 196 3.48 10.91 7.98
N ASP A 197 4.36 11.78 7.49
CA ASP A 197 5.12 12.73 8.29
C ASP A 197 5.30 14.02 7.49
N LYS A 198 4.70 15.10 7.97
CA LYS A 198 4.71 16.44 7.33
C LYS A 198 6.12 17.01 7.12
N THR A 199 7.13 16.43 7.77
CA THR A 199 8.53 16.88 7.67
C THR A 199 9.26 16.27 6.48
N PHE A 200 8.68 15.30 5.77
CA PHE A 200 9.31 14.77 4.57
C PHE A 200 9.55 15.87 3.52
N ARG A 201 10.75 15.89 2.97
CA ARG A 201 11.17 16.78 1.89
C ARG A 201 12.03 16.02 0.90
N VAL A 202 11.93 16.35 -0.37
CA VAL A 202 12.86 15.87 -1.39
C VAL A 202 14.25 16.43 -1.09
N ARG A 203 15.28 15.59 -1.11
CA ARG A 203 16.65 15.99 -0.88
C ARG A 203 17.19 16.76 -2.10
N HIS A 204 17.68 17.99 -1.90
CA HIS A 204 18.19 18.83 -2.99
C HIS A 204 19.32 18.18 -3.79
N SER A 205 20.24 17.48 -3.11
CA SER A 205 21.36 16.79 -3.75
C SER A 205 20.99 15.46 -4.41
N SER A 206 19.77 14.95 -4.18
CA SER A 206 19.38 13.59 -4.55
C SER A 206 17.86 13.52 -4.71
N LYS A 207 17.37 13.93 -5.88
CA LYS A 207 15.92 14.05 -6.15
C LYS A 207 15.15 12.71 -6.09
N TYR A 208 15.82 11.58 -5.93
CA TYR A 208 15.20 10.26 -5.73
C TYR A 208 15.02 9.89 -4.25
N THR A 209 15.49 10.73 -3.32
CA THR A 209 15.42 10.53 -1.88
C THR A 209 14.50 11.56 -1.24
N ALA A 210 13.52 11.12 -0.48
CA ALA A 210 12.80 11.94 0.49
C ALA A 210 13.35 11.67 1.89
N VAL A 211 13.55 12.73 2.69
CA VAL A 211 14.06 12.64 4.06
C VAL A 211 13.15 13.39 5.02
N ASN A 212 12.86 12.80 6.18
CA ASN A 212 12.11 13.46 7.25
C ASN A 212 13.03 14.10 8.32
N ALA A 213 12.45 14.85 9.25
CA ALA A 213 13.21 15.51 10.31
C ALA A 213 13.95 14.54 11.25
N ALA A 214 13.50 13.28 11.35
CA ALA A 214 14.17 12.22 12.11
C ALA A 214 15.36 11.59 11.36
N GLY A 215 15.60 12.00 10.10
CA GLY A 215 16.65 11.47 9.23
C GLY A 215 16.29 10.09 8.65
N PHE A 216 15.01 9.73 8.59
CA PHE A 216 14.55 8.55 7.86
C PHE A 216 14.39 8.89 6.39
N GLU A 217 14.87 8.00 5.52
CA GLU A 217 14.89 8.19 4.07
C GLU A 217 13.94 7.25 3.35
N VAL A 218 13.35 7.73 2.27
CA VAL A 218 12.56 6.93 1.32
C VAL A 218 13.18 7.14 -0.04
N ASP A 219 13.76 6.10 -0.60
CA ASP A 219 14.39 6.11 -1.91
C ASP A 219 13.47 5.49 -2.96
N ILE A 220 13.31 6.18 -4.08
CA ILE A 220 12.60 5.64 -5.25
C ILE A 220 13.65 5.18 -6.25
N ILE A 221 13.67 3.88 -6.54
CA ILE A 221 14.61 3.27 -7.46
C ILE A 221 13.88 2.52 -8.59
N ARG A 222 14.54 2.34 -9.72
CA ARG A 222 14.03 1.60 -10.88
C ARG A 222 15.13 0.85 -11.60
N ARG A 223 14.78 0.00 -12.55
CA ARG A 223 15.75 -0.56 -13.51
C ARG A 223 16.43 0.52 -14.34
N VAL A 224 17.55 0.18 -14.93
CA VAL A 224 18.24 1.04 -15.91
C VAL A 224 17.28 1.36 -17.07
N ALA A 225 17.29 2.61 -17.52
CA ALA A 225 16.50 3.03 -18.66
C ALA A 225 16.95 2.28 -19.93
N ARG A 226 15.96 1.86 -20.73
CA ARG A 226 16.17 1.31 -22.06
C ARG A 226 15.83 2.38 -23.10
N ASP A 227 16.17 2.13 -24.36
CA ASP A 227 15.82 3.03 -25.45
C ASP A 227 14.31 3.33 -25.45
N GLY A 228 13.97 4.62 -25.47
CA GLY A 228 12.59 5.10 -25.41
C GLY A 228 12.02 5.28 -24.00
N ASP A 229 12.72 4.86 -22.94
CA ASP A 229 12.29 5.14 -21.56
C ASP A 229 12.54 6.61 -21.19
N PRO A 230 11.63 7.27 -20.48
CA PRO A 230 11.89 8.62 -19.97
C PRO A 230 13.07 8.62 -18.97
N HIS A 231 13.96 9.62 -19.13
CA HIS A 231 15.08 9.81 -18.21
C HIS A 231 15.42 11.32 -18.12
N PRO A 232 15.39 11.95 -16.94
CA PRO A 232 14.97 11.38 -15.65
C PRO A 232 13.49 11.00 -15.62
N LEU A 233 13.14 9.99 -14.80
CA LEU A 233 11.76 9.58 -14.59
C LEU A 233 11.22 10.26 -13.32
N ARG A 234 10.34 11.22 -13.47
CA ARG A 234 9.62 11.88 -12.38
C ARG A 234 8.45 11.00 -11.93
N MET A 235 8.07 11.11 -10.66
CA MET A 235 6.95 10.34 -10.11
C MET A 235 5.59 10.98 -10.38
N SER A 236 5.55 12.29 -10.66
CA SER A 236 4.36 13.03 -11.06
C SER A 236 4.71 14.22 -11.95
N ASP A 237 3.70 15.00 -12.36
CA ASP A 237 3.88 16.24 -13.13
C ASP A 237 4.40 17.40 -12.26
N ASP A 238 4.43 17.26 -10.94
CA ASP A 238 5.02 18.22 -10.01
C ASP A 238 6.55 18.25 -10.17
N GLU A 239 7.11 19.44 -10.46
CA GLU A 239 8.55 19.61 -10.67
C GLU A 239 9.38 19.40 -9.40
N ASP A 240 8.77 19.57 -8.25
CA ASP A 240 9.38 19.37 -6.93
C ASP A 240 9.19 17.96 -6.37
N ASP A 241 8.53 17.07 -7.13
CA ASP A 241 8.33 15.67 -6.72
C ASP A 241 9.59 14.82 -6.89
N LEU A 242 9.54 13.64 -6.30
CA LEU A 242 10.59 12.62 -6.39
C LEU A 242 10.79 12.13 -7.83
N TRP A 243 12.02 11.73 -8.12
CA TRP A 243 12.41 11.01 -9.31
C TRP A 243 12.68 9.55 -8.97
N ALA A 244 12.91 8.70 -9.97
CA ALA A 244 13.36 7.33 -9.76
C ALA A 244 14.83 7.18 -10.20
N ALA A 245 15.71 6.80 -9.27
CA ALA A 245 17.10 6.49 -9.55
C ALA A 245 17.24 5.15 -10.25
N GLN A 246 18.20 5.04 -11.17
CA GLN A 246 18.48 3.79 -11.85
C GLN A 246 19.40 2.89 -11.02
N VAL A 247 19.06 1.59 -10.94
CA VAL A 247 19.90 0.57 -10.30
C VAL A 247 20.17 -0.58 -11.26
N SER A 248 21.42 -1.04 -11.32
CA SER A 248 21.86 -2.11 -12.22
C SER A 248 21.19 -3.47 -11.94
N SER A 249 20.79 -3.72 -10.71
CA SER A 249 20.06 -4.92 -10.28
C SER A 249 18.57 -4.91 -10.67
N GLY A 250 18.05 -3.81 -11.21
CA GLY A 250 16.62 -3.61 -11.42
C GLY A 250 15.98 -4.64 -12.36
N ASP A 251 16.67 -5.09 -13.40
CA ASP A 251 16.17 -6.13 -14.30
C ASP A 251 16.04 -7.49 -13.59
N ASN A 252 16.93 -7.80 -12.64
CA ASN A 252 16.86 -9.02 -11.83
C ASN A 252 15.67 -8.97 -10.87
N ILE A 253 15.38 -7.80 -10.28
CA ILE A 253 14.22 -7.60 -9.41
C ILE A 253 12.93 -7.84 -10.18
N LEU A 254 12.80 -7.30 -11.40
CA LEU A 254 11.62 -7.49 -12.26
C LEU A 254 11.46 -8.94 -12.76
N GLY A 255 12.53 -9.70 -12.87
CA GLY A 255 12.53 -11.11 -13.26
C GLY A 255 12.26 -12.06 -12.09
N ALA A 256 12.45 -11.62 -10.86
CA ALA A 256 12.14 -12.40 -9.67
C ALA A 256 10.62 -12.50 -9.46
N ARG A 257 10.16 -13.62 -8.87
CA ARG A 257 8.76 -13.69 -8.40
C ARG A 257 8.65 -12.82 -7.14
N PRO A 258 7.71 -11.86 -7.10
CA PRO A 258 7.44 -11.12 -5.87
C PRO A 258 7.05 -12.11 -4.77
N PHE A 259 7.56 -11.88 -3.57
CA PHE A 259 7.04 -12.54 -2.39
C PHE A 259 5.76 -11.78 -1.98
N GLU A 260 4.62 -12.43 -2.12
CA GLU A 260 3.32 -11.90 -1.69
C GLU A 260 2.99 -12.54 -0.33
N GLU A 261 2.89 -11.71 0.69
CA GLU A 261 2.35 -12.05 2.00
C GLU A 261 0.95 -11.48 2.18
#